data_391d0fe93e8c4653799f55e390ebf354
#
_entry.id   391d0fe93e8c4653799f55e390ebf354
#
_cell.length_a   1.000
_cell.length_b   1.000
_cell.length_c   1.000
_cell.angle_alpha   90.00
_cell.angle_beta   90.00
_cell.angle_gamma   90.00
#
_symmetry.space_group_name_H-M   'P 1'
#
loop_
_entity.id
_entity.type
_entity.pdbx_description
1 polymer ?
#
loop_
_entity_poly.entity_id
_entity_poly.type
_entity_poly.pdbx_seq_one_letter_code
_entity_poly.pdbx_strand_id
1 'polypeptide(L)'
;MFIVDSHCHLDALDYENLHKDIADVVAKAQARDVKHLLAIGVTLSRFEKAYPELAKFPNVSLACGVHPLDLEEEPYDADRLLRLSQDKKVIAIGEIGLDYYYSADNKALQQTVFADQIRIANEVDKPVIIHTRSAPEDTIAMLREHQAEKCGGLIHCFTETLDFAKKALDLGFYISCSGIITLKNAESIREAIRYVPADRLLVETDSPYLAPVPYRGKENQPAYTREVCEYVAALKGLSMEEFAQISTQNFERLFKINVQ
;
A
#
# COMPACT_ATOMS: atom_id res chain seq x y z
N MET A 1 11.02 -19.20 3.24
CA MET A 1 11.05 -17.77 2.79
C MET A 1 9.91 -17.03 3.44
N PHE A 2 10.02 -15.73 3.60
CA PHE A 2 8.99 -14.88 4.20
C PHE A 2 8.77 -13.64 3.32
N ILE A 3 7.58 -13.49 2.76
CA ILE A 3 7.17 -12.36 1.92
C ILE A 3 6.02 -11.65 2.64
N VAL A 4 5.97 -10.33 2.53
CA VAL A 4 4.87 -9.50 3.02
C VAL A 4 4.16 -8.87 1.83
N ASP A 5 2.83 -8.98 1.77
CA ASP A 5 2.00 -8.15 0.90
C ASP A 5 1.71 -6.83 1.61
N SER A 6 2.37 -5.77 1.17
CA SER A 6 2.27 -4.46 1.85
C SER A 6 1.00 -3.67 1.51
N HIS A 7 0.13 -4.19 0.61
CA HIS A 7 -1.09 -3.50 0.24
C HIS A 7 -2.08 -4.43 -0.46
N CYS A 8 -3.15 -4.81 0.22
CA CYS A 8 -4.24 -5.59 -0.36
C CYS A 8 -5.59 -5.17 0.22
N HIS A 9 -6.65 -5.35 -0.57
CA HIS A 9 -8.02 -5.04 -0.17
C HIS A 9 -8.78 -6.34 0.09
N LEU A 10 -8.58 -6.92 1.28
CA LEU A 10 -9.17 -8.22 1.64
C LEU A 10 -10.69 -8.21 1.68
N ASP A 11 -11.30 -7.04 1.88
CA ASP A 11 -12.75 -6.88 1.86
C ASP A 11 -13.37 -6.82 0.45
N ALA A 12 -12.54 -6.72 -0.59
CA ALA A 12 -12.99 -6.51 -1.98
C ALA A 12 -12.76 -7.72 -2.90
N LEU A 13 -12.27 -8.85 -2.39
CA LEU A 13 -12.03 -10.06 -3.17
C LEU A 13 -13.35 -10.81 -3.48
N ASP A 14 -13.31 -11.66 -4.50
CA ASP A 14 -14.48 -12.45 -4.91
C ASP A 14 -14.70 -13.69 -4.00
N TYR A 15 -15.49 -13.49 -2.96
CA TYR A 15 -15.89 -14.53 -2.03
C TYR A 15 -17.12 -15.33 -2.46
N GLU A 16 -17.72 -14.98 -3.60
CA GLU A 16 -18.84 -15.74 -4.17
C GLU A 16 -18.36 -16.89 -5.06
N ASN A 17 -17.29 -16.65 -5.85
CA ASN A 17 -16.87 -17.58 -6.89
C ASN A 17 -15.44 -18.11 -6.74
N LEU A 18 -14.52 -17.33 -6.16
CA LEU A 18 -13.07 -17.66 -6.16
C LEU A 18 -12.54 -18.09 -4.80
N HIS A 19 -12.96 -17.44 -3.73
CA HIS A 19 -12.46 -17.69 -2.39
C HIS A 19 -13.60 -18.07 -1.45
N LYS A 20 -13.37 -19.03 -0.60
CA LYS A 20 -14.36 -19.45 0.40
C LYS A 20 -14.63 -18.36 1.44
N ASP A 21 -13.55 -17.76 1.96
CA ASP A 21 -13.55 -16.73 2.98
C ASP A 21 -12.15 -16.10 3.10
N ILE A 22 -11.97 -15.17 4.02
CA ILE A 22 -10.67 -14.54 4.28
C ILE A 22 -9.63 -15.56 4.72
N ALA A 23 -10.01 -16.56 5.51
CA ALA A 23 -9.10 -17.62 5.94
C ALA A 23 -8.54 -18.42 4.74
N ASP A 24 -9.36 -18.68 3.73
CA ASP A 24 -8.93 -19.32 2.48
C ASP A 24 -7.89 -18.46 1.73
N VAL A 25 -8.12 -17.15 1.63
CA VAL A 25 -7.17 -16.22 1.01
C VAL A 25 -5.85 -16.21 1.76
N VAL A 26 -5.89 -16.12 3.08
CA VAL A 26 -4.69 -16.13 3.94
C VAL A 26 -3.93 -17.46 3.80
N ALA A 27 -4.63 -18.59 3.79
CA ALA A 27 -4.02 -19.91 3.62
C ALA A 27 -3.35 -20.06 2.24
N LYS A 28 -3.98 -19.60 1.17
CA LYS A 28 -3.40 -19.59 -0.18
C LYS A 28 -2.12 -18.75 -0.25
N ALA A 29 -2.12 -17.59 0.41
CA ALA A 29 -0.94 -16.74 0.51
C ALA A 29 0.20 -17.43 1.26
N GLN A 30 -0.09 -17.99 2.44
CA GLN A 30 0.91 -18.70 3.26
C GLN A 30 1.52 -19.89 2.53
N ALA A 31 0.74 -20.64 1.77
CA ALA A 31 1.21 -21.77 0.97
C ALA A 31 2.24 -21.35 -0.10
N ARG A 32 2.32 -20.06 -0.42
CA ARG A 32 3.25 -19.47 -1.38
C ARG A 32 4.28 -18.53 -0.73
N ASP A 33 4.55 -18.70 0.55
CA ASP A 33 5.49 -17.91 1.34
C ASP A 33 5.09 -16.46 1.61
N VAL A 34 3.88 -16.05 1.24
CA VAL A 34 3.32 -14.73 1.59
C VAL A 34 2.68 -14.84 2.97
N LYS A 35 3.44 -14.50 4.00
CA LYS A 35 3.14 -14.88 5.38
C LYS A 35 2.58 -13.75 6.24
N HIS A 36 2.59 -12.53 5.73
CA HIS A 36 1.97 -11.39 6.38
C HIS A 36 1.30 -10.49 5.35
N LEU A 37 0.14 -9.95 5.69
CA LEU A 37 -0.67 -9.10 4.82
C LEU A 37 -0.99 -7.79 5.52
N LEU A 38 -0.92 -6.68 4.79
CA LEU A 38 -1.44 -5.39 5.22
C LEU A 38 -2.75 -5.11 4.48
N ALA A 39 -3.86 -5.21 5.20
CA ALA A 39 -5.20 -4.96 4.67
C ALA A 39 -5.54 -3.46 4.77
N ILE A 40 -5.95 -2.89 3.65
CA ILE A 40 -6.09 -1.45 3.47
C ILE A 40 -7.56 -1.03 3.53
N GLY A 41 -7.88 -0.02 4.33
CA GLY A 41 -9.17 0.67 4.33
C GLY A 41 -9.23 1.78 3.27
N VAL A 42 -10.40 2.01 2.72
CA VAL A 42 -10.66 3.09 1.73
C VAL A 42 -11.74 4.06 2.19
N THR A 43 -12.66 3.62 3.05
CA THR A 43 -13.58 4.45 3.83
C THR A 43 -13.61 3.99 5.28
N LEU A 44 -14.02 4.86 6.19
CA LEU A 44 -14.09 4.50 7.61
C LEU A 44 -15.18 3.46 7.87
N SER A 45 -16.31 3.56 7.19
CA SER A 45 -17.41 2.60 7.33
C SER A 45 -17.04 1.20 6.82
N ARG A 46 -16.36 1.12 5.68
CA ARG A 46 -15.85 -0.17 5.15
C ARG A 46 -14.81 -0.77 6.08
N PHE A 47 -13.90 0.06 6.61
CA PHE A 47 -12.92 -0.40 7.58
C PHE A 47 -13.59 -1.00 8.82
N GLU A 48 -14.54 -0.29 9.43
CA GLU A 48 -15.24 -0.77 10.62
C GLU A 48 -16.04 -2.06 10.36
N LYS A 49 -16.64 -2.17 9.19
CA LYS A 49 -17.37 -3.37 8.78
C LYS A 49 -16.47 -4.59 8.64
N ALA A 50 -15.27 -4.41 8.06
CA ALA A 50 -14.32 -5.50 7.82
C ALA A 50 -13.50 -5.86 9.07
N TYR A 51 -13.32 -4.93 10.00
CA TYR A 51 -12.45 -5.06 11.17
C TYR A 51 -12.69 -6.34 11.98
N PRO A 52 -13.94 -6.73 12.36
CA PRO A 52 -14.15 -7.91 13.21
C PRO A 52 -13.62 -9.21 12.60
N GLU A 53 -13.67 -9.35 11.29
CA GLU A 53 -13.14 -10.54 10.60
C GLU A 53 -11.63 -10.45 10.43
N LEU A 54 -11.11 -9.30 9.98
CA LEU A 54 -9.68 -9.13 9.71
C LEU A 54 -8.83 -9.18 10.98
N ALA A 55 -9.33 -8.63 12.08
CA ALA A 55 -8.61 -8.57 13.35
C ALA A 55 -8.38 -9.96 13.99
N LYS A 56 -9.09 -11.00 13.55
CA LYS A 56 -8.92 -12.38 14.02
C LYS A 56 -7.58 -12.99 13.59
N PHE A 57 -6.97 -12.50 12.52
CA PHE A 57 -5.76 -13.09 11.95
C PHE A 57 -4.52 -12.42 12.53
N PRO A 58 -3.64 -13.17 13.22
CA PRO A 58 -2.42 -12.58 13.80
C PRO A 58 -1.43 -12.11 12.73
N ASN A 59 -1.49 -12.66 11.52
CA ASN A 59 -0.64 -12.30 10.40
C ASN A 59 -1.29 -11.31 9.42
N VAL A 60 -2.32 -10.60 9.86
CA VAL A 60 -2.94 -9.49 9.13
C VAL A 60 -2.84 -8.23 9.98
N SER A 61 -2.17 -7.22 9.45
CA SER A 61 -2.18 -5.85 9.97
C SER A 61 -3.15 -5.00 9.16
N LEU A 62 -3.57 -3.87 9.71
CA LEU A 62 -4.57 -3.01 9.11
C LEU A 62 -4.03 -1.59 8.89
N ALA A 63 -4.53 -0.93 7.84
CA ALA A 63 -4.40 0.49 7.64
C ALA A 63 -5.79 1.12 7.56
N CYS A 64 -5.95 2.30 8.13
CA CYS A 64 -7.20 3.04 8.16
C CYS A 64 -7.01 4.42 7.55
N GLY A 65 -7.89 4.80 6.64
CA GLY A 65 -7.84 6.10 5.96
C GLY A 65 -8.99 6.24 4.99
N VAL A 66 -9.07 7.42 4.36
CA VAL A 66 -10.09 7.72 3.34
C VAL A 66 -9.39 7.99 2.02
N HIS A 67 -9.68 7.16 1.05
CA HIS A 67 -9.15 7.24 -0.31
C HIS A 67 -9.70 8.47 -1.05
N PRO A 68 -8.90 9.15 -1.88
CA PRO A 68 -9.37 10.36 -2.58
C PRO A 68 -10.58 10.15 -3.51
N LEU A 69 -10.81 8.93 -3.98
CA LEU A 69 -11.96 8.61 -4.84
C LEU A 69 -13.25 8.32 -4.05
N ASP A 70 -13.18 8.17 -2.74
CA ASP A 70 -14.32 7.77 -1.90
C ASP A 70 -14.87 8.92 -1.03
N LEU A 71 -14.41 10.15 -1.24
CA LEU A 71 -14.82 11.34 -0.46
C LEU A 71 -16.26 11.74 -0.68
N GLU A 72 -16.84 11.41 -1.83
CA GLU A 72 -18.25 11.70 -2.14
C GLU A 72 -19.18 10.61 -1.58
N GLU A 73 -18.68 9.40 -1.42
CA GLU A 73 -19.43 8.27 -0.86
C GLU A 73 -19.71 8.46 0.63
N GLU A 74 -18.71 8.94 1.36
CA GLU A 74 -18.79 9.14 2.81
C GLU A 74 -18.09 10.43 3.19
N PRO A 75 -18.80 11.37 3.91
CA PRO A 75 -18.14 12.56 4.43
C PRO A 75 -16.98 12.22 5.34
N TYR A 76 -15.84 12.90 5.15
CA TYR A 76 -14.66 12.70 5.97
C TYR A 76 -14.91 13.12 7.43
N ASP A 77 -14.54 12.26 8.36
CA ASP A 77 -14.69 12.44 9.81
C ASP A 77 -13.32 12.25 10.49
N ALA A 78 -12.68 13.37 10.81
CA ALA A 78 -11.34 13.39 11.40
C ALA A 78 -11.29 12.75 12.79
N ASP A 79 -12.29 12.99 13.63
CA ASP A 79 -12.34 12.44 15.00
C ASP A 79 -12.50 10.92 14.97
N ARG A 80 -13.31 10.43 14.04
CA ARG A 80 -13.51 8.99 13.84
C ARG A 80 -12.21 8.32 13.34
N LEU A 81 -11.53 8.92 12.38
CA LEU A 81 -10.23 8.42 11.90
C LEU A 81 -9.21 8.40 13.04
N LEU A 82 -9.10 9.48 13.81
CA LEU A 82 -8.17 9.56 14.95
C LEU A 82 -8.44 8.43 15.95
N ARG A 83 -9.71 8.20 16.29
CA ARG A 83 -10.09 7.12 17.21
C ARG A 83 -9.72 5.74 16.68
N LEU A 84 -10.06 5.45 15.41
CA LEU A 84 -9.78 4.16 14.78
C LEU A 84 -8.28 3.92 14.62
N SER A 85 -7.51 4.96 14.33
CA SER A 85 -6.06 4.88 14.13
C SER A 85 -5.27 4.55 15.40
N GLN A 86 -5.87 4.64 16.57
CA GLN A 86 -5.23 4.31 17.85
C GLN A 86 -5.22 2.82 18.14
N ASP A 87 -5.99 2.02 17.41
CA ASP A 87 -5.99 0.57 17.55
C ASP A 87 -4.62 -0.02 17.21
N LYS A 88 -4.18 -1.02 17.99
CA LYS A 88 -2.88 -1.68 17.81
C LYS A 88 -2.75 -2.45 16.49
N LYS A 89 -3.86 -2.93 15.94
CA LYS A 89 -3.89 -3.59 14.63
C LYS A 89 -3.68 -2.61 13.48
N VAL A 90 -3.98 -1.33 13.68
CA VAL A 90 -3.80 -0.27 12.69
C VAL A 90 -2.35 0.22 12.76
N ILE A 91 -1.55 -0.13 11.77
CA ILE A 91 -0.13 0.20 11.72
C ILE A 91 0.19 1.37 10.80
N ALA A 92 -0.79 1.87 10.04
CA ALA A 92 -0.62 2.96 9.08
C ALA A 92 -1.92 3.74 8.88
N ILE A 93 -1.78 4.98 8.45
CA ILE A 93 -2.87 5.80 7.94
C ILE A 93 -2.85 5.68 6.41
N GLY A 94 -3.85 5.05 5.88
CA GLY A 94 -3.94 4.80 4.44
C GLY A 94 -5.14 3.88 4.09
N GLU A 95 -5.48 3.94 2.85
CA GLU A 95 -4.87 4.60 1.69
C GLU A 95 -5.34 6.06 1.59
N ILE A 96 -4.42 7.00 1.48
CA ILE A 96 -4.70 8.43 1.40
C ILE A 96 -3.93 9.05 0.22
N GLY A 97 -4.31 10.21 -0.23
CA GLY A 97 -3.57 10.89 -1.28
C GLY A 97 -4.43 11.69 -2.24
N LEU A 98 -3.99 11.73 -3.50
CA LEU A 98 -4.60 12.52 -4.56
C LEU A 98 -4.82 11.67 -5.82
N ASP A 99 -5.98 11.83 -6.46
CA ASP A 99 -6.30 11.24 -7.75
C ASP A 99 -7.00 12.27 -8.63
N TYR A 100 -6.25 12.84 -9.56
CA TYR A 100 -6.78 13.82 -10.51
C TYR A 100 -7.17 13.18 -11.85
N TYR A 101 -6.97 11.88 -11.99
CA TYR A 101 -7.36 11.16 -13.20
C TYR A 101 -8.84 10.79 -13.18
N TYR A 102 -9.30 10.14 -12.11
CA TYR A 102 -10.69 9.72 -11.98
C TYR A 102 -11.60 10.78 -11.36
N SER A 103 -11.03 11.73 -10.61
CA SER A 103 -11.80 12.77 -9.93
C SER A 103 -11.04 14.10 -9.96
N ALA A 104 -11.20 14.82 -11.07
CA ALA A 104 -10.56 16.11 -11.29
C ALA A 104 -11.34 17.31 -10.73
N ASP A 105 -12.64 17.13 -10.44
CA ASP A 105 -13.54 18.23 -10.10
C ASP A 105 -13.50 18.62 -8.61
N ASN A 106 -12.98 17.73 -7.76
CA ASN A 106 -12.95 17.94 -6.30
C ASN A 106 -11.52 18.04 -5.73
N LYS A 107 -10.57 18.54 -6.51
CA LYS A 107 -9.15 18.65 -6.09
C LYS A 107 -8.97 19.32 -4.74
N ALA A 108 -9.69 20.43 -4.49
CA ALA A 108 -9.61 21.17 -3.24
C ALA A 108 -10.05 20.33 -2.04
N LEU A 109 -11.12 19.54 -2.18
CA LEU A 109 -11.57 18.62 -1.15
C LEU A 109 -10.54 17.51 -0.90
N GLN A 110 -10.00 16.91 -1.97
CA GLN A 110 -8.95 15.90 -1.85
C GLN A 110 -7.74 16.44 -1.09
N GLN A 111 -7.27 17.63 -1.43
CA GLN A 111 -6.12 18.27 -0.76
C GLN A 111 -6.41 18.55 0.72
N THR A 112 -7.58 19.07 1.04
CA THR A 112 -7.97 19.33 2.44
C THR A 112 -7.97 18.05 3.27
N VAL A 113 -8.57 17.00 2.75
CA VAL A 113 -8.64 15.69 3.44
C VAL A 113 -7.26 15.02 3.53
N PHE A 114 -6.48 15.08 2.46
CA PHE A 114 -5.11 14.55 2.46
C PHE A 114 -4.24 15.25 3.52
N ALA A 115 -4.28 16.58 3.58
CA ALA A 115 -3.55 17.35 4.58
C ALA A 115 -3.92 16.95 6.01
N ASP A 116 -5.22 16.82 6.29
CA ASP A 116 -5.67 16.45 7.63
C ASP A 116 -5.29 15.03 8.01
N GLN A 117 -5.32 14.10 7.08
CA GLN A 117 -4.89 12.72 7.33
C GLN A 117 -3.38 12.60 7.58
N ILE A 118 -2.55 13.42 6.92
CA ILE A 118 -1.12 13.51 7.26
C ILE A 118 -0.94 14.06 8.68
N ARG A 119 -1.71 15.08 9.06
CA ARG A 119 -1.71 15.63 10.43
C ARG A 119 -2.02 14.54 11.45
N ILE A 120 -3.07 13.76 11.23
CA ILE A 120 -3.44 12.65 12.12
C ILE A 120 -2.31 11.60 12.18
N ALA A 121 -1.72 11.23 11.05
CA ALA A 121 -0.61 10.28 11.01
C ALA A 121 0.58 10.75 11.85
N ASN A 122 0.92 12.04 11.76
CA ASN A 122 1.96 12.65 12.60
C ASN A 122 1.58 12.62 14.09
N GLU A 123 0.32 12.87 14.42
CA GLU A 123 -0.19 12.86 15.80
C GLU A 123 -0.11 11.46 16.43
N VAL A 124 -0.47 10.42 15.69
CA VAL A 124 -0.46 9.04 16.20
C VAL A 124 0.87 8.31 15.95
N ASP A 125 1.83 8.97 15.33
CA ASP A 125 3.15 8.41 14.95
C ASP A 125 3.03 7.10 14.16
N LYS A 126 2.18 7.10 13.14
CA LYS A 126 2.02 5.98 12.22
C LYS A 126 2.28 6.43 10.79
N PRO A 127 3.01 5.64 9.98
CA PRO A 127 3.33 6.04 8.61
C PRO A 127 2.10 6.12 7.72
N VAL A 128 2.21 6.90 6.64
CA VAL A 128 1.16 7.07 5.64
C VAL A 128 1.38 6.13 4.45
N ILE A 129 0.29 5.64 3.89
CA ILE A 129 0.29 4.88 2.62
C ILE A 129 -0.34 5.77 1.57
N ILE A 130 0.46 6.14 0.56
CA ILE A 130 0.12 7.19 -0.39
C ILE A 130 -0.33 6.61 -1.72
N HIS A 131 -1.54 6.99 -2.12
CA HIS A 131 -2.06 6.90 -3.47
C HIS A 131 -1.77 8.21 -4.20
N THR A 132 -1.22 8.13 -5.40
CA THR A 132 -1.06 9.29 -6.29
C THR A 132 -1.33 8.88 -7.73
N ARG A 133 -2.20 9.64 -8.40
CA ARG A 133 -2.49 9.45 -9.82
C ARG A 133 -2.78 10.79 -10.49
N SER A 134 -1.99 11.10 -11.53
CA SER A 134 -2.06 12.38 -12.25
C SER A 134 -1.93 13.60 -11.33
N ALA A 135 -1.20 13.47 -10.22
CA ALA A 135 -1.01 14.50 -9.21
C ALA A 135 0.41 14.48 -8.60
N PRO A 136 1.49 14.24 -9.39
CA PRO A 136 2.82 14.03 -8.81
C PRO A 136 3.36 15.28 -8.09
N GLU A 137 3.19 16.46 -8.67
CA GLU A 137 3.70 17.71 -8.11
C GLU A 137 2.99 18.06 -6.80
N ASP A 138 1.65 18.03 -6.79
CA ASP A 138 0.86 18.33 -5.61
C ASP A 138 1.10 17.32 -4.50
N THR A 139 1.25 16.05 -4.84
CA THR A 139 1.54 14.99 -3.86
C THR A 139 2.85 15.29 -3.13
N ILE A 140 3.94 15.52 -3.84
CA ILE A 140 5.24 15.83 -3.23
C ILE A 140 5.18 17.14 -2.44
N ALA A 141 4.55 18.19 -3.00
CA ALA A 141 4.43 19.49 -2.34
C ALA A 141 3.69 19.35 -1.00
N MET A 142 2.59 18.63 -0.97
CA MET A 142 1.79 18.43 0.25
C MET A 142 2.49 17.56 1.28
N LEU A 143 3.20 16.51 0.86
CA LEU A 143 4.00 15.70 1.78
C LEU A 143 5.07 16.54 2.49
N ARG A 144 5.72 17.47 1.77
CA ARG A 144 6.69 18.41 2.34
C ARG A 144 6.02 19.43 3.25
N GLU A 145 4.99 20.10 2.77
CA GLU A 145 4.28 21.16 3.49
C GLU A 145 3.75 20.68 4.84
N HIS A 146 3.18 19.48 4.85
CA HIS A 146 2.58 18.88 6.06
C HIS A 146 3.54 17.98 6.83
N GLN A 147 4.83 18.01 6.50
CA GLN A 147 5.91 17.33 7.24
C GLN A 147 5.67 15.81 7.39
N ALA A 148 5.24 15.16 6.31
CA ALA A 148 4.99 13.72 6.32
C ALA A 148 6.24 12.87 6.61
N GLU A 149 7.44 13.42 6.44
CA GLU A 149 8.68 12.78 6.84
C GLU A 149 8.76 12.46 8.34
N LYS A 150 7.97 13.13 9.18
CA LYS A 150 7.94 12.86 10.62
C LYS A 150 7.33 11.51 10.93
N CYS A 151 6.20 11.18 10.32
CA CYS A 151 5.58 9.86 10.49
C CYS A 151 6.19 8.81 9.55
N GLY A 152 6.80 9.25 8.45
CA GLY A 152 7.27 8.36 7.40
C GLY A 152 6.16 7.89 6.48
N GLY A 153 6.51 7.18 5.44
CA GLY A 153 5.48 6.69 4.55
C GLY A 153 5.97 5.82 3.39
N LEU A 154 5.01 5.39 2.63
CA LEU A 154 5.13 4.49 1.51
C LEU A 154 4.36 5.04 0.32
N ILE A 155 5.03 5.18 -0.83
CA ILE A 155 4.34 5.37 -2.11
C ILE A 155 3.90 3.99 -2.59
N HIS A 156 2.61 3.70 -2.47
CA HIS A 156 2.07 2.42 -2.89
C HIS A 156 1.87 2.36 -4.39
N CYS A 157 1.91 1.16 -4.97
CA CYS A 157 1.64 0.91 -6.39
C CYS A 157 2.36 1.90 -7.31
N PHE A 158 3.68 1.93 -7.22
CA PHE A 158 4.49 2.95 -7.90
C PHE A 158 4.32 2.88 -9.43
N THR A 159 3.85 3.97 -10.01
CA THR A 159 3.65 4.15 -11.47
C THR A 159 4.18 5.50 -11.94
N GLU A 160 4.92 6.21 -11.11
CA GLU A 160 5.42 7.54 -11.37
C GLU A 160 6.80 7.53 -12.06
N THR A 161 7.40 8.70 -12.20
CA THR A 161 8.69 8.88 -12.87
C THR A 161 9.87 8.65 -11.94
N LEU A 162 11.07 8.51 -12.52
CA LEU A 162 12.32 8.50 -11.76
C LEU A 162 12.50 9.78 -10.92
N ASP A 163 12.13 10.96 -11.46
CA ASP A 163 12.19 12.22 -10.73
C ASP A 163 11.30 12.21 -9.49
N PHE A 164 10.07 11.67 -9.62
CA PHE A 164 9.18 11.49 -8.47
C PHE A 164 9.79 10.54 -7.43
N ALA A 165 10.36 9.42 -7.86
CA ALA A 165 11.01 8.48 -6.96
C ALA A 165 12.14 9.13 -6.16
N LYS A 166 12.98 9.93 -6.81
CA LYS A 166 14.06 10.69 -6.14
C LYS A 166 13.51 11.62 -5.06
N LYS A 167 12.45 12.36 -5.37
CA LYS A 167 11.80 13.28 -4.42
C LYS A 167 11.17 12.55 -3.23
N ALA A 168 10.56 11.40 -3.47
CA ALA A 168 10.01 10.54 -2.40
C ALA A 168 11.13 9.99 -1.50
N LEU A 169 12.24 9.53 -2.09
CA LEU A 169 13.41 9.08 -1.34
C LEU A 169 14.03 10.20 -0.50
N ASP A 170 14.08 11.43 -1.00
CA ASP A 170 14.56 12.60 -0.25
C ASP A 170 13.73 12.88 1.01
N LEU A 171 12.44 12.49 1.00
CA LEU A 171 11.58 12.55 2.18
C LEU A 171 11.75 11.34 3.12
N GLY A 172 12.63 10.41 2.78
CA GLY A 172 12.82 9.17 3.54
C GLY A 172 11.73 8.12 3.30
N PHE A 173 10.91 8.27 2.27
CA PHE A 173 9.82 7.36 1.94
C PHE A 173 10.33 6.06 1.31
N TYR A 174 9.53 5.01 1.50
CA TYR A 174 9.65 3.74 0.81
C TYR A 174 8.79 3.75 -0.45
N ILE A 175 9.10 2.84 -1.36
CA ILE A 175 8.39 2.68 -2.64
C ILE A 175 7.97 1.23 -2.79
N SER A 176 6.69 0.98 -3.10
CA SER A 176 6.16 -0.36 -3.31
C SER A 176 5.89 -0.66 -4.77
N CYS A 177 6.28 -1.85 -5.19
CA CYS A 177 6.04 -2.38 -6.52
C CYS A 177 4.83 -3.31 -6.51
N SER A 178 3.93 -3.11 -7.47
CA SER A 178 2.78 -3.98 -7.73
C SER A 178 2.97 -4.82 -8.98
N GLY A 179 1.96 -5.60 -9.35
CA GLY A 179 1.97 -6.42 -10.56
C GLY A 179 2.22 -5.66 -11.85
N ILE A 180 1.99 -4.34 -11.86
CA ILE A 180 2.24 -3.48 -13.03
C ILE A 180 3.70 -3.60 -13.51
N ILE A 181 4.66 -3.76 -12.60
CA ILE A 181 6.08 -3.83 -12.97
C ILE A 181 6.40 -4.99 -13.91
N THR A 182 5.56 -6.03 -13.92
CA THR A 182 5.73 -7.22 -14.76
C THR A 182 5.24 -7.04 -16.20
N LEU A 183 4.56 -5.92 -16.51
CA LEU A 183 3.93 -5.68 -17.81
C LEU A 183 4.94 -5.22 -18.87
N LYS A 184 4.67 -5.55 -20.13
CA LYS A 184 5.57 -5.19 -21.24
C LYS A 184 5.85 -3.70 -21.36
N ASN A 185 4.86 -2.86 -21.14
CA ASN A 185 4.93 -1.41 -21.31
C ASN A 185 5.32 -0.65 -20.02
N ALA A 186 5.91 -1.32 -19.04
CA ALA A 186 6.26 -0.73 -17.76
C ALA A 186 7.76 -0.35 -17.64
N GLU A 187 8.45 -0.10 -18.76
CA GLU A 187 9.91 0.15 -18.74
C GLU A 187 10.27 1.42 -17.97
N SER A 188 9.48 2.48 -18.05
CA SER A 188 9.74 3.69 -17.25
C SER A 188 9.64 3.44 -15.74
N ILE A 189 8.74 2.56 -15.32
CA ILE A 189 8.64 2.14 -13.93
C ILE A 189 9.87 1.33 -13.53
N ARG A 190 10.28 0.38 -14.35
CA ARG A 190 11.47 -0.44 -14.10
C ARG A 190 12.74 0.40 -14.01
N GLU A 191 12.87 1.42 -14.85
CA GLU A 191 14.00 2.37 -14.78
C GLU A 191 14.07 3.05 -13.41
N ALA A 192 12.94 3.56 -12.92
CA ALA A 192 12.87 4.17 -11.59
C ALA A 192 13.22 3.16 -10.49
N ILE A 193 12.70 1.93 -10.56
CA ILE A 193 12.94 0.92 -9.54
C ILE A 193 14.39 0.41 -9.55
N ARG A 194 15.06 0.37 -10.69
CA ARG A 194 16.51 0.09 -10.74
C ARG A 194 17.32 1.11 -9.95
N TYR A 195 16.90 2.35 -9.97
CA TYR A 195 17.55 3.43 -9.21
C TYR A 195 17.27 3.35 -7.70
N VAL A 196 16.06 2.99 -7.30
CA VAL A 196 15.66 2.95 -5.88
C VAL A 196 16.50 1.89 -5.14
N PRO A 197 17.15 2.24 -4.01
CA PRO A 197 17.88 1.25 -3.23
C PRO A 197 16.99 0.10 -2.74
N ALA A 198 17.52 -1.10 -2.70
CA ALA A 198 16.77 -2.28 -2.27
C ALA A 198 16.20 -2.12 -0.84
N ASP A 199 16.91 -1.40 0.04
CA ASP A 199 16.47 -1.14 1.42
C ASP A 199 15.36 -0.07 1.53
N ARG A 200 14.82 0.38 0.41
CA ARG A 200 13.66 1.28 0.31
C ARG A 200 12.51 0.69 -0.51
N LEU A 201 12.60 -0.57 -0.88
CA LEU A 201 11.59 -1.25 -1.70
C LEU A 201 10.70 -2.16 -0.87
N LEU A 202 9.40 -2.12 -1.16
CA LEU A 202 8.40 -3.08 -0.73
C LEU A 202 7.71 -3.69 -1.96
N VAL A 203 6.98 -4.77 -1.75
CA VAL A 203 6.15 -5.42 -2.77
C VAL A 203 4.74 -5.59 -2.26
N GLU A 204 3.79 -5.55 -3.19
CA GLU A 204 2.37 -5.63 -2.90
C GLU A 204 1.61 -6.30 -4.04
N THR A 205 0.35 -6.62 -3.81
CA THR A 205 -0.57 -7.01 -4.87
C THR A 205 -1.49 -5.89 -5.33
N ASP A 206 -1.97 -5.07 -4.42
CA ASP A 206 -3.14 -4.20 -4.64
C ASP A 206 -4.38 -5.02 -5.03
N SER A 207 -4.42 -6.28 -4.58
CA SER A 207 -5.52 -7.19 -4.90
C SER A 207 -6.87 -6.63 -4.40
N PRO A 208 -7.95 -6.82 -5.17
CA PRO A 208 -8.13 -7.73 -6.33
C PRO A 208 -7.64 -7.18 -7.68
N TYR A 209 -7.01 -6.02 -7.70
CA TYR A 209 -6.59 -5.32 -8.92
C TYR A 209 -5.18 -5.74 -9.35
N LEU A 210 -4.82 -5.44 -10.61
CA LEU A 210 -3.44 -5.42 -11.11
C LEU A 210 -2.69 -6.76 -11.02
N ALA A 211 -3.35 -7.87 -11.35
CA ALA A 211 -2.71 -9.18 -11.36
C ALA A 211 -1.40 -9.18 -12.17
N PRO A 212 -0.30 -9.70 -11.60
CA PRO A 212 0.98 -9.79 -12.30
C PRO A 212 0.95 -10.85 -13.41
N VAL A 213 1.90 -10.79 -14.34
CA VAL A 213 2.16 -11.90 -15.24
C VAL A 213 2.59 -13.12 -14.41
N PRO A 214 2.07 -14.36 -14.67
CA PRO A 214 1.24 -14.80 -15.79
C PRO A 214 -0.29 -14.71 -15.56
N TYR A 215 -0.73 -14.06 -14.51
CA TYR A 215 -2.13 -14.07 -14.10
C TYR A 215 -2.98 -12.91 -14.65
N ARG A 216 -2.47 -12.21 -15.66
CA ARG A 216 -3.22 -11.10 -16.30
C ARG A 216 -4.60 -11.56 -16.76
N GLY A 217 -5.61 -10.71 -16.51
CA GLY A 217 -7.01 -11.03 -16.84
C GLY A 217 -7.77 -11.83 -15.79
N LYS A 218 -7.08 -12.26 -14.72
CA LYS A 218 -7.70 -12.90 -13.56
C LYS A 218 -7.76 -11.94 -12.39
N GLU A 219 -8.61 -12.23 -11.40
CA GLU A 219 -8.57 -11.48 -10.15
C GLU A 219 -7.24 -11.70 -9.46
N ASN A 220 -6.63 -10.61 -8.99
CA ASN A 220 -5.43 -10.67 -8.19
C ASN A 220 -5.76 -11.15 -6.76
N GLN A 221 -4.75 -11.67 -6.07
CA GLN A 221 -4.88 -12.13 -4.69
C GLN A 221 -3.53 -12.03 -3.97
N PRO A 222 -3.49 -11.96 -2.64
CA PRO A 222 -2.23 -11.85 -1.89
C PRO A 222 -1.18 -12.92 -2.21
N ALA A 223 -1.60 -14.14 -2.56
CA ALA A 223 -0.69 -15.21 -2.98
C ALA A 223 0.22 -14.81 -4.16
N TYR A 224 -0.23 -13.88 -5.00
CA TYR A 224 0.51 -13.41 -6.18
C TYR A 224 1.56 -12.34 -5.86
N THR A 225 1.70 -11.91 -4.63
CA THR A 225 2.86 -11.10 -4.19
C THR A 225 4.17 -11.81 -4.52
N ARG A 226 4.15 -13.13 -4.53
CA ARG A 226 5.32 -13.96 -4.88
C ARG A 226 5.88 -13.61 -6.26
N GLU A 227 5.03 -13.47 -7.27
CA GLU A 227 5.43 -13.10 -8.64
C GLU A 227 6.06 -11.70 -8.68
N VAL A 228 5.50 -10.76 -7.94
CA VAL A 228 6.06 -9.40 -7.85
C VAL A 228 7.43 -9.45 -7.17
N CYS A 229 7.56 -10.17 -6.07
CA CYS A 229 8.81 -10.34 -5.34
C CYS A 229 9.90 -10.95 -6.23
N GLU A 230 9.57 -12.02 -6.96
CA GLU A 230 10.49 -12.68 -7.89
C GLU A 230 10.98 -11.73 -8.99
N TYR A 231 10.04 -10.97 -9.57
CA TYR A 231 10.35 -10.02 -10.63
C TYR A 231 11.26 -8.89 -10.15
N VAL A 232 10.95 -8.28 -9.01
CA VAL A 232 11.77 -7.19 -8.45
C VAL A 232 13.13 -7.70 -8.01
N ALA A 233 13.23 -8.90 -7.42
CA ALA A 233 14.50 -9.52 -7.08
C ALA A 233 15.41 -9.63 -8.32
N ALA A 234 14.89 -10.18 -9.41
CA ALA A 234 15.63 -10.32 -10.68
C ALA A 234 16.06 -8.95 -11.22
N LEU A 235 15.17 -7.95 -11.18
CA LEU A 235 15.45 -6.59 -11.62
C LEU A 235 16.59 -5.94 -10.81
N LYS A 236 16.69 -6.26 -9.53
CA LYS A 236 17.73 -5.76 -8.62
C LYS A 236 19.00 -6.61 -8.62
N GLY A 237 19.04 -7.72 -9.37
CA GLY A 237 20.18 -8.63 -9.40
C GLY A 237 20.36 -9.43 -8.11
N LEU A 238 19.28 -9.67 -7.38
CA LEU A 238 19.25 -10.42 -6.13
C LEU A 238 18.53 -11.76 -6.31
N SER A 239 18.83 -12.73 -5.43
CA SER A 239 17.96 -13.89 -5.33
C SER A 239 16.60 -13.49 -4.74
N MET A 240 15.59 -14.30 -5.01
CA MET A 240 14.27 -14.05 -4.44
C MET A 240 14.27 -14.07 -2.91
N GLU A 241 15.06 -14.99 -2.31
CA GLU A 241 15.19 -15.09 -0.86
C GLU A 241 15.85 -13.85 -0.25
N GLU A 242 16.93 -13.36 -0.85
CA GLU A 242 17.61 -12.13 -0.43
C GLU A 242 16.67 -10.93 -0.49
N PHE A 243 15.96 -10.76 -1.59
CA PHE A 243 15.05 -9.63 -1.73
C PHE A 243 13.84 -9.76 -0.80
N ALA A 244 13.27 -10.94 -0.64
CA ALA A 244 12.18 -11.18 0.30
C ALA A 244 12.58 -10.80 1.73
N GLN A 245 13.79 -11.15 2.15
CA GLN A 245 14.33 -10.78 3.46
C GLN A 245 14.48 -9.26 3.60
N ILE A 246 15.08 -8.61 2.61
CA ILE A 246 15.27 -7.15 2.60
C ILE A 246 13.91 -6.44 2.66
N SER A 247 12.96 -6.83 1.81
CA SER A 247 11.62 -6.23 1.76
C SER A 247 10.86 -6.42 3.06
N THR A 248 10.93 -7.60 3.69
CA THR A 248 10.32 -7.85 4.98
C THR A 248 10.94 -6.99 6.08
N GLN A 249 12.26 -6.84 6.11
CA GLN A 249 12.94 -5.95 7.05
C GLN A 249 12.58 -4.48 6.82
N ASN A 250 12.41 -4.07 5.57
CA ASN A 250 11.92 -2.72 5.23
C ASN A 250 10.51 -2.49 5.78
N PHE A 251 9.63 -3.48 5.63
CA PHE A 251 8.28 -3.42 6.18
C PHE A 251 8.30 -3.27 7.70
N GLU A 252 9.07 -4.08 8.39
CA GLU A 252 9.21 -4.02 9.85
C GLU A 252 9.77 -2.68 10.32
N ARG A 253 10.74 -2.14 9.60
CA ARG A 253 11.36 -0.85 9.92
C ARG A 253 10.39 0.31 9.70
N LEU A 254 9.68 0.34 8.57
CA LEU A 254 8.71 1.39 8.26
C LEU A 254 7.56 1.40 9.25
N PHE A 255 6.94 0.26 9.48
CA PHE A 255 5.72 0.17 10.29
C PHE A 255 6.00 -0.07 11.77
N LYS A 256 7.27 -0.18 12.18
CA LYS A 256 7.69 -0.34 13.58
C LYS A 256 7.06 -1.56 14.26
N ILE A 257 6.94 -2.66 13.53
CA ILE A 257 6.40 -3.93 14.02
C ILE A 257 7.33 -5.08 13.63
N ASN A 258 7.22 -6.19 14.34
CA ASN A 258 7.89 -7.44 13.99
C ASN A 258 6.83 -8.42 13.48
N VAL A 259 7.03 -8.97 12.28
CA VAL A 259 6.09 -9.89 11.63
C VAL A 259 6.63 -11.32 11.51
N GLN A 260 7.91 -11.50 11.78
CA GLN A 260 8.58 -12.81 11.70
C GLN A 260 8.58 -13.58 13.01
#